data_bcb3c15b61eb09bb03ce3387926f16e2
#
_entry.id   bcb3c15b61eb09bb03ce3387926f16e2
#
_cell.length_a   1.000
_cell.length_b   1.000
_cell.length_c   1.000
_cell.angle_alpha   90.00
_cell.angle_beta   90.00
_cell.angle_gamma   90.00
#
_symmetry.space_group_name_H-M   'P 1'
#
loop_
_entity.id
_entity.type
_entity.pdbx_description
1 polymer ?
#
loop_
_entity_poly.entity_id
_entity_poly.type
_entity_poly.pdbx_seq_one_letter_code
_entity_poly.pdbx_strand_id
1 'polypeptide(L)'
;MKYISGIHALNLRCSLETCGDWHASGIQWKNLNVRESSNSDFGDYGIEDNSSVPGHPGKHKAANHIRALLDLAADGAFGYAQGMKNELICNDSYTPEVFSKLLLLKNSPHWLKIKEFIGKEYGLPWLNFLREHGYDC
;
A
#
# COMPACT_ATOMS: atom_id res chain seq x y z
N MET A 1 -14.87 3.86 7.90
CA MET A 1 -14.13 4.97 8.51
C MET A 1 -13.28 5.67 7.48
N LYS A 2 -13.11 6.95 7.61
CA LYS A 2 -12.26 7.73 6.69
C LYS A 2 -10.82 7.68 7.17
N TYR A 3 -9.88 7.57 6.22
CA TYR A 3 -8.45 7.50 6.52
C TYR A 3 -7.63 8.08 5.37
N ILE A 4 -6.44 8.56 5.72
CA ILE A 4 -5.48 9.08 4.74
C ILE A 4 -4.72 7.89 4.12
N SER A 5 -4.55 7.89 2.81
CA SER A 5 -3.85 6.82 2.10
C SER A 5 -2.93 7.35 0.99
N GLY A 6 -2.44 6.44 0.16
CA GLY A 6 -1.64 6.76 -1.01
C GLY A 6 -0.32 7.42 -0.64
N ILE A 7 0.11 8.35 -1.49
CA ILE A 7 1.40 9.02 -1.31
C ILE A 7 1.48 9.82 -0.01
N HIS A 8 0.36 10.35 0.47
CA HIS A 8 0.36 11.05 1.75
C HIS A 8 0.70 10.10 2.90
N ALA A 9 0.05 8.94 2.96
CA ALA A 9 0.33 7.96 4.01
C ALA A 9 1.75 7.41 3.92
N LEU A 10 2.29 7.22 2.71
CA LEU A 10 3.68 6.78 2.53
C LEU A 10 4.70 7.76 3.08
N ASN A 11 4.33 9.03 3.20
CA ASN A 11 5.19 10.09 3.73
C ASN A 11 4.88 10.45 5.18
N LEU A 12 4.07 9.64 5.85
CA LEU A 12 3.82 9.73 7.29
C LEU A 12 4.51 8.58 7.99
N ARG A 13 4.86 8.78 9.26
CA ARG A 13 5.34 7.68 10.08
C ARG A 13 4.20 6.70 10.35
N CYS A 14 4.52 5.42 10.34
CA CYS A 14 3.59 4.38 10.77
C CYS A 14 4.26 3.46 11.79
N SER A 15 3.50 2.50 12.34
CA SER A 15 3.99 1.58 13.37
C SER A 15 4.93 0.50 12.83
N LEU A 16 5.01 0.35 11.50
CA LEU A 16 5.80 -0.70 10.86
C LEU A 16 7.28 -0.30 10.74
N GLU A 17 8.13 -1.30 10.62
CA GLU A 17 9.56 -1.12 10.32
C GLU A 17 9.74 -1.05 8.80
N THR A 18 9.26 0.03 8.21
CA THR A 18 9.28 0.27 6.77
C THR A 18 9.91 1.62 6.48
N CYS A 19 10.49 1.77 5.28
CA CYS A 19 11.18 3.00 4.91
C CYS A 19 10.22 4.15 4.62
N GLY A 20 9.11 3.87 3.94
CA GLY A 20 8.23 4.91 3.44
C GLY A 20 8.81 5.64 2.24
N ASP A 21 8.17 6.72 1.86
CA ASP A 21 8.59 7.55 0.73
C ASP A 21 9.16 8.86 1.23
N TRP A 22 10.42 9.14 0.90
CA TRP A 22 11.16 10.30 1.42
C TRP A 22 11.03 11.54 0.53
N HIS A 23 10.01 11.62 -0.31
CA HIS A 23 9.76 12.77 -1.16
C HIS A 23 8.83 13.80 -0.50
N ALA A 24 8.86 13.89 0.83
CA ALA A 24 7.95 14.73 1.61
C ALA A 24 7.98 16.20 1.22
N SER A 25 9.13 16.71 0.80
CA SER A 25 9.27 18.12 0.40
C SER A 25 8.55 18.45 -0.90
N GLY A 26 8.28 17.46 -1.74
CA GLY A 26 7.58 17.63 -3.01
C GLY A 26 6.08 17.39 -2.92
N ILE A 27 5.56 17.07 -1.73
CA ILE A 27 4.17 16.69 -1.57
C ILE A 27 3.33 17.86 -1.11
N GLN A 28 2.16 18.01 -1.73
CA GLN A 28 1.14 18.97 -1.33
C GLN A 28 0.32 18.40 -0.18
N TRP A 29 0.42 19.02 1.00
CA TRP A 29 -0.30 18.57 2.19
C TRP A 29 -1.65 19.23 2.39
N LYS A 30 -2.02 20.15 1.50
CA LYS A 30 -3.28 20.89 1.62
C LYS A 30 -4.50 20.00 1.36
N ASN A 31 -4.45 19.21 0.29
CA ASN A 31 -5.53 18.33 -0.11
C ASN A 31 -5.08 16.88 0.04
N LEU A 32 -5.50 16.24 1.13
CA LEU A 32 -5.07 14.89 1.45
C LEU A 32 -5.83 13.85 0.63
N ASN A 33 -5.18 12.71 0.35
CA ASN A 33 -5.81 11.55 -0.23
C ASN A 33 -6.59 10.82 0.87
N VAL A 34 -7.88 11.10 0.98
CA VAL A 34 -8.76 10.52 2.00
C VAL A 34 -9.67 9.50 1.34
N ARG A 35 -9.79 8.33 1.97
CA ARG A 35 -10.60 7.21 1.49
C ARG A 35 -11.54 6.72 2.57
N GLU A 36 -12.53 5.93 2.16
CA GLU A 36 -13.48 5.30 3.05
C GLU A 36 -13.22 3.78 3.09
N SER A 37 -12.89 3.25 4.28
CA SER A 37 -12.50 1.83 4.42
C SER A 37 -13.61 0.86 4.04
N SER A 38 -14.87 1.24 4.22
CA SER A 38 -15.99 0.38 3.86
C SER A 38 -16.11 0.13 2.35
N ASN A 39 -15.46 0.95 1.53
CA ASN A 39 -15.41 0.77 0.07
C ASN A 39 -14.22 -0.04 -0.41
N SER A 40 -13.41 -0.57 0.51
CA SER A 40 -12.17 -1.27 0.19
C SER A 40 -12.27 -2.75 0.48
N ASP A 41 -11.66 -3.58 -0.39
CA ASP A 41 -11.52 -5.01 -0.14
C ASP A 41 -10.64 -5.31 1.08
N PHE A 42 -9.86 -4.35 1.54
CA PHE A 42 -8.99 -4.50 2.72
C PHE A 42 -9.68 -4.12 4.04
N GLY A 43 -10.87 -3.52 3.98
CA GLY A 43 -11.56 -3.06 5.18
C GLY A 43 -10.70 -2.12 6.00
N ASP A 44 -10.59 -2.37 7.29
CA ASP A 44 -9.83 -1.54 8.22
C ASP A 44 -8.36 -1.99 8.40
N TYR A 45 -7.92 -2.99 7.63
CA TYR A 45 -6.55 -3.48 7.71
C TYR A 45 -5.54 -2.35 7.52
N GLY A 46 -4.57 -2.27 8.43
CA GLY A 46 -3.46 -1.36 8.29
C GLY A 46 -3.77 0.11 8.54
N ILE A 47 -4.97 0.44 9.02
CA ILE A 47 -5.32 1.82 9.38
C ILE A 47 -4.93 2.09 10.82
N GLU A 48 -4.17 3.15 11.05
CA GLU A 48 -3.69 3.57 12.38
C GLU A 48 -4.37 4.88 12.79
N ASP A 49 -4.59 5.06 14.12
CA ASP A 49 -5.45 6.12 14.63
C ASP A 49 -4.75 7.42 15.02
N ASN A 50 -3.43 7.41 15.16
CA ASN A 50 -2.74 8.49 15.86
C ASN A 50 -1.67 9.18 15.00
N SER A 51 -1.93 9.34 13.70
CA SER A 51 -0.97 9.95 12.79
C SER A 51 -1.00 11.48 12.88
N SER A 52 0.19 12.07 12.95
CA SER A 52 0.36 13.52 12.85
C SER A 52 0.61 13.88 11.39
N VAL A 53 -0.10 14.88 10.89
CA VAL A 53 -0.07 15.25 9.47
C VAL A 53 0.37 16.70 9.32
N PRO A 54 1.36 17.01 8.46
CA PRO A 54 1.79 18.39 8.25
C PRO A 54 0.63 19.27 7.81
N GLY A 55 0.49 20.43 8.47
CA GLY A 55 -0.55 21.40 8.16
C GLY A 55 -1.96 21.05 8.64
N HIS A 56 -2.13 19.90 9.30
CA HIS A 56 -3.44 19.46 9.81
C HIS A 56 -3.31 19.11 11.30
N PRO A 57 -3.72 20.03 12.20
CA PRO A 57 -3.57 19.80 13.65
C PRO A 57 -4.37 18.59 14.15
N GLY A 58 -3.91 18.03 15.24
CA GLY A 58 -4.55 16.88 15.89
C GLY A 58 -4.06 15.54 15.34
N LYS A 59 -4.74 14.48 15.74
CA LYS A 59 -4.45 13.12 15.33
C LYS A 59 -5.42 12.66 14.26
N HIS A 60 -4.91 11.90 13.29
CA HIS A 60 -5.68 11.48 12.13
C HIS A 60 -5.54 9.98 11.90
N LYS A 61 -6.56 9.39 11.27
CA LYS A 61 -6.48 8.01 10.81
C LYS A 61 -5.72 7.97 9.48
N ALA A 62 -4.73 7.10 9.40
CA ALA A 62 -3.92 6.96 8.20
C ALA A 62 -3.52 5.51 7.98
N ALA A 63 -3.39 5.13 6.72
CA ALA A 63 -2.87 3.82 6.35
C ALA A 63 -1.41 3.70 6.78
N ASN A 64 -1.01 2.51 7.23
CA ASN A 64 0.42 2.22 7.33
C ASN A 64 0.99 2.07 5.91
N HIS A 65 2.32 1.95 5.77
CA HIS A 65 2.95 1.93 4.45
C HIS A 65 2.49 0.75 3.60
N ILE A 66 2.29 -0.42 4.19
CA ILE A 66 1.80 -1.57 3.45
C ILE A 66 0.39 -1.31 2.92
N ARG A 67 -0.52 -0.83 3.77
CA ARG A 67 -1.90 -0.53 3.35
C ARG A 67 -1.92 0.55 2.26
N ALA A 68 -1.09 1.59 2.40
CA ALA A 68 -1.01 2.65 1.40
C ALA A 68 -0.61 2.10 0.03
N LEU A 69 0.37 1.20 0.00
CA LEU A 69 0.81 0.57 -1.25
C LEU A 69 -0.25 -0.36 -1.83
N LEU A 70 -0.96 -1.09 -0.97
CA LEU A 70 -2.07 -1.95 -1.42
C LEU A 70 -3.19 -1.11 -2.04
N ASP A 71 -3.51 0.03 -1.45
CA ASP A 71 -4.51 0.94 -2.01
C ASP A 71 -4.09 1.49 -3.37
N LEU A 72 -2.82 1.85 -3.52
CA LEU A 72 -2.28 2.31 -4.81
C LEU A 72 -2.37 1.20 -5.87
N ALA A 73 -2.02 -0.02 -5.51
CA ALA A 73 -2.13 -1.17 -6.41
C ALA A 73 -3.58 -1.42 -6.81
N ALA A 74 -4.51 -1.36 -5.85
CA ALA A 74 -5.92 -1.54 -6.12
C ALA A 74 -6.48 -0.51 -7.11
N ASP A 75 -5.94 0.71 -7.08
CA ASP A 75 -6.33 1.78 -8.00
C ASP A 75 -5.67 1.68 -9.38
N GLY A 76 -4.68 0.79 -9.54
CA GLY A 76 -3.85 0.76 -10.74
C GLY A 76 -2.83 1.89 -10.79
N ALA A 77 -2.57 2.55 -9.67
CA ALA A 77 -1.62 3.67 -9.56
C ALA A 77 -0.19 3.17 -9.36
N PHE A 78 0.31 2.35 -10.27
CA PHE A 78 1.58 1.63 -10.13
C PHE A 78 2.80 2.55 -10.15
N GLY A 79 2.71 3.70 -10.81
CA GLY A 79 3.80 4.67 -10.82
C GLY A 79 4.16 5.15 -9.42
N TYR A 80 3.17 5.36 -8.57
CA TYR A 80 3.39 5.76 -7.17
C TYR A 80 3.83 4.62 -6.27
N ALA A 81 3.50 3.37 -6.63
CA ALA A 81 3.87 2.20 -5.86
C ALA A 81 5.21 1.59 -6.31
N GLN A 82 5.79 2.11 -7.37
CA GLN A 82 7.04 1.60 -7.93
C GLN A 82 8.16 1.67 -6.87
N GLY A 83 8.91 0.60 -6.74
CA GLY A 83 9.93 0.48 -5.71
C GLY A 83 9.42 -0.05 -4.38
N MET A 84 8.17 -0.54 -4.32
CA MET A 84 7.52 -0.91 -3.07
C MET A 84 8.33 -1.93 -2.25
N LYS A 85 8.93 -2.92 -2.89
CA LYS A 85 9.71 -3.95 -2.17
C LYS A 85 11.01 -3.39 -1.60
N ASN A 86 11.82 -2.78 -2.43
CA ASN A 86 13.21 -2.43 -2.09
C ASN A 86 13.36 -1.03 -1.52
N GLU A 87 12.47 -0.10 -1.84
CA GLU A 87 12.61 1.30 -1.46
C GLU A 87 11.58 1.78 -0.44
N LEU A 88 10.36 1.25 -0.50
CA LEU A 88 9.26 1.75 0.34
C LEU A 88 8.99 0.83 1.53
N ILE A 89 8.94 -0.47 1.35
CA ILE A 89 8.76 -1.43 2.45
C ILE A 89 10.11 -1.75 3.10
N CYS A 90 11.11 -2.10 2.32
CA CYS A 90 12.50 -2.35 2.76
C CYS A 90 12.65 -3.46 3.80
N ASN A 91 11.67 -4.32 3.98
CA ASN A 91 11.68 -5.36 4.99
C ASN A 91 10.96 -6.60 4.46
N ASP A 92 11.73 -7.63 4.13
CA ASP A 92 11.22 -8.84 3.52
C ASP A 92 10.34 -9.67 4.47
N SER A 93 10.37 -9.38 5.77
CA SER A 93 9.52 -10.08 6.73
C SER A 93 8.03 -9.82 6.50
N TYR A 94 7.69 -8.73 5.82
CA TYR A 94 6.30 -8.38 5.50
C TYR A 94 5.81 -9.02 4.19
N THR A 95 6.68 -9.67 3.43
CA THR A 95 6.31 -10.22 2.12
C THR A 95 5.11 -11.18 2.17
N PRO A 96 5.03 -12.16 3.09
CA PRO A 96 3.87 -13.03 3.16
C PRO A 96 2.56 -12.28 3.41
N GLU A 97 2.60 -11.27 4.24
CA GLU A 97 1.44 -10.43 4.54
C GLU A 97 0.99 -9.64 3.31
N VAL A 98 1.93 -9.03 2.62
CA VAL A 98 1.67 -8.28 1.38
C VAL A 98 1.00 -9.19 0.35
N PHE A 99 1.57 -10.38 0.12
CA PHE A 99 1.04 -11.31 -0.86
C PHE A 99 -0.37 -11.80 -0.51
N SER A 100 -0.62 -12.13 0.76
CA SER A 100 -1.94 -12.54 1.22
C SER A 100 -3.00 -11.48 0.96
N LYS A 101 -2.66 -10.22 1.23
CA LYS A 101 -3.59 -9.11 1.01
C LYS A 101 -3.82 -8.84 -0.47
N LEU A 102 -2.80 -8.99 -1.29
CA LEU A 102 -2.95 -8.80 -2.73
C LEU A 102 -3.95 -9.78 -3.34
N LEU A 103 -4.08 -10.99 -2.81
CA LEU A 103 -5.10 -11.95 -3.30
C LEU A 103 -6.52 -11.43 -3.15
N LEU A 104 -6.77 -10.52 -2.22
CA LEU A 104 -8.10 -9.92 -2.08
C LEU A 104 -8.50 -9.11 -3.32
N LEU A 105 -7.54 -8.77 -4.17
CA LEU A 105 -7.77 -8.02 -5.39
C LEU A 105 -7.99 -8.91 -6.62
N LYS A 106 -8.10 -10.20 -6.46
CA LYS A 106 -8.20 -11.17 -7.59
C LYS A 106 -9.40 -10.94 -8.50
N ASN A 107 -10.44 -10.31 -8.01
CA ASN A 107 -11.63 -10.00 -8.80
C ASN A 107 -11.64 -8.56 -9.33
N SER A 108 -10.58 -7.79 -9.08
CA SER A 108 -10.44 -6.43 -9.57
C SER A 108 -10.25 -6.41 -11.09
N PRO A 109 -10.80 -5.39 -11.79
CA PRO A 109 -10.49 -5.19 -13.20
C PRO A 109 -9.00 -4.93 -13.47
N HIS A 110 -8.23 -4.54 -12.44
CA HIS A 110 -6.80 -4.32 -12.56
C HIS A 110 -5.96 -5.56 -12.26
N TRP A 111 -6.56 -6.73 -12.00
CA TRP A 111 -5.85 -7.90 -11.49
C TRP A 111 -4.66 -8.34 -12.36
N LEU A 112 -4.83 -8.37 -13.69
CA LEU A 112 -3.75 -8.77 -14.58
C LEU A 112 -2.55 -7.82 -14.47
N LYS A 113 -2.82 -6.52 -14.40
CA LYS A 113 -1.77 -5.50 -14.24
C LYS A 113 -1.15 -5.54 -12.86
N ILE A 114 -1.93 -5.85 -11.83
CA ILE A 114 -1.42 -6.02 -10.46
C ILE A 114 -0.44 -7.19 -10.42
N LYS A 115 -0.82 -8.34 -10.98
CA LYS A 115 0.08 -9.50 -11.03
C LYS A 115 1.39 -9.17 -11.72
N GLU A 116 1.32 -8.48 -12.86
CA GLU A 116 2.50 -8.09 -13.62
C GLU A 116 3.39 -7.13 -12.83
N PHE A 117 2.80 -6.10 -12.22
CA PHE A 117 3.52 -5.12 -11.42
C PHE A 117 4.22 -5.78 -10.23
N ILE A 118 3.51 -6.60 -9.47
CA ILE A 118 4.09 -7.28 -8.30
C ILE A 118 5.16 -8.27 -8.74
N GLY A 119 4.99 -8.91 -9.89
CA GLY A 119 6.02 -9.78 -10.46
C GLY A 119 7.31 -9.05 -10.76
N LYS A 120 7.23 -7.82 -11.25
CA LYS A 120 8.41 -6.98 -11.49
C LYS A 120 9.07 -6.54 -10.18
N GLU A 121 8.30 -6.28 -9.15
CA GLU A 121 8.82 -5.83 -7.85
C GLU A 121 9.43 -6.97 -7.03
N TYR A 122 8.77 -8.12 -6.99
CA TYR A 122 9.14 -9.23 -6.10
C TYR A 122 9.79 -10.42 -6.81
N GLY A 123 9.55 -10.57 -8.11
CA GLY A 123 10.15 -11.65 -8.88
C GLY A 123 9.63 -13.04 -8.49
N LEU A 124 10.55 -14.01 -8.43
CA LEU A 124 10.21 -15.41 -8.24
C LEU A 124 9.37 -15.72 -6.99
N PRO A 125 9.61 -15.09 -5.83
CA PRO A 125 8.73 -15.33 -4.67
C PRO A 125 7.26 -15.09 -4.94
N TRP A 126 6.90 -14.07 -5.72
CA TRP A 126 5.53 -13.79 -6.10
C TRP A 126 4.97 -14.86 -7.03
N LEU A 127 5.76 -15.27 -8.02
CA LEU A 127 5.35 -16.31 -8.96
C LEU A 127 5.11 -17.63 -8.24
N ASN A 128 5.97 -18.00 -7.29
CA ASN A 128 5.82 -19.20 -6.48
C ASN A 128 4.56 -19.12 -5.59
N PHE A 129 4.31 -17.96 -5.00
CA PHE A 129 3.12 -17.74 -4.19
C PHE A 129 1.84 -17.92 -5.02
N LEU A 130 1.79 -17.34 -6.21
CA LEU A 130 0.64 -17.49 -7.11
C LEU A 130 0.41 -18.97 -7.47
N ARG A 131 1.49 -19.66 -7.79
CA ARG A 131 1.41 -21.09 -8.18
C ARG A 131 0.91 -21.94 -7.02
N GLU A 132 1.38 -21.69 -5.81
CA GLU A 132 0.94 -22.40 -4.60
C GLU A 132 -0.54 -22.18 -4.30
N HIS A 133 -1.10 -21.05 -4.75
CA HIS A 133 -2.51 -20.72 -4.55
C HIS A 133 -3.37 -21.00 -5.78
N GLY A 134 -2.83 -21.72 -6.79
CA GLY A 134 -3.58 -22.14 -7.96
C GLY A 134 -3.77 -21.09 -9.04
N TYR A 135 -2.96 -20.03 -9.04
CA TYR A 135 -3.00 -18.99 -10.05
C TYR A 135 -1.86 -19.13 -11.04
N ASP A 136 -2.14 -18.78 -12.31
CA ASP A 136 -1.12 -18.72 -13.34
C ASP A 136 -0.34 -17.41 -13.26
N CYS A 137 0.92 -17.50 -13.65
CA CYS A 137 1.81 -16.33 -13.64
C CYS A 137 1.58 -15.41 -14.82
#